data_f4588ca089589d67eddbfe6b5beec863
#
_entry.id   f4588ca089589d67eddbfe6b5beec863
#
_cell.length_a   1.000
_cell.length_b   1.000
_cell.length_c   1.000
_cell.angle_alpha   90.00
_cell.angle_beta   90.00
_cell.angle_gamma   90.00
#
_symmetry.space_group_name_H-M   'P 1'
#
loop_
_entity.id
_entity.type
_entity.pdbx_description
1 polymer ?
#
loop_
_entity_poly.entity_id
_entity_poly.type
_entity_poly.pdbx_seq_one_letter_code
_entity_poly.pdbx_strand_id
1 'polypeptide(L)'
;MKKNILKVAGKSLKSRLIVGTGKYKTFSETAKAITASGAEMVTVAVRRVNILDKKKPLLTDYLNPKKIIYLPNTAGCFNSEEALRTLRLAREMGGWKLVKLEVLGDKKTLYPNMIETIKSTKILVKEGFK
;
A
#
# COMPACT_ATOMS: atom_id res chain seq x y z
N MET A 1 27.93 -4.24 16.43
CA MET A 1 27.08 -4.99 15.45
C MET A 1 26.58 -4.03 14.37
N LYS A 2 26.83 -4.30 13.09
CA LYS A 2 26.23 -3.52 11.99
C LYS A 2 24.71 -3.67 12.06
N LYS A 3 23.96 -2.56 12.25
CA LYS A 3 22.51 -2.58 12.19
C LYS A 3 22.10 -3.07 10.80
N ASN A 4 21.37 -4.18 10.74
CA ASN A 4 20.87 -4.76 9.49
C ASN A 4 19.68 -3.94 9.00
N ILE A 5 19.95 -2.87 8.23
CA ILE A 5 18.96 -1.93 7.72
C ILE A 5 18.50 -2.42 6.35
N LEU A 6 17.18 -2.56 6.18
CA LEU A 6 16.55 -2.82 4.89
C LEU A 6 16.42 -1.52 4.10
N LYS A 7 16.95 -1.49 2.88
CA LYS A 7 16.78 -0.35 1.97
C LYS A 7 15.80 -0.72 0.84
N VAL A 8 14.71 0.02 0.72
CA VAL A 8 13.69 -0.16 -0.33
C VAL A 8 13.31 1.20 -0.91
N ALA A 9 13.43 1.35 -2.22
CA ALA A 9 13.05 2.57 -2.96
C ALA A 9 13.58 3.88 -2.32
N GLY A 10 14.82 3.86 -1.83
CA GLY A 10 15.45 5.01 -1.16
C GLY A 10 15.03 5.21 0.30
N LYS A 11 14.15 4.37 0.85
CA LYS A 11 13.79 4.37 2.27
C LYS A 11 14.67 3.40 3.04
N SER A 12 15.11 3.79 4.24
CA SER A 12 15.86 2.94 5.16
C SER A 12 14.98 2.52 6.32
N LEU A 13 14.79 1.21 6.47
CA LEU A 13 13.88 0.60 7.45
C LEU A 13 14.70 -0.20 8.47
N LYS A 14 14.41 -0.01 9.75
CA LYS A 14 14.97 -0.82 10.85
C LYS A 14 14.23 -2.14 10.97
N SER A 15 12.92 -2.14 10.69
CA SER A 15 12.09 -3.33 10.67
C SER A 15 11.98 -3.90 9.25
N ARG A 16 12.05 -5.23 9.13
CA ARG A 16 11.78 -5.95 7.87
C ARG A 16 10.31 -6.35 7.75
N LEU A 17 9.50 -6.09 8.79
CA LEU A 17 8.08 -6.42 8.82
C LEU A 17 7.28 -5.30 8.15
N ILE A 18 6.45 -5.69 7.18
CA ILE A 18 5.43 -4.85 6.56
C ILE A 18 4.08 -5.41 6.97
N VAL A 19 3.25 -4.61 7.61
CA VAL A 19 1.96 -5.05 8.16
C VAL A 19 0.80 -4.62 7.25
N GLY A 20 -0.16 -5.54 7.06
CA GLY A 20 -1.42 -5.23 6.39
C GLY A 20 -2.40 -4.54 7.34
N THR A 21 -3.30 -3.71 6.80
CA THR A 21 -4.26 -2.93 7.59
C THR A 21 -5.72 -3.37 7.39
N GLY A 22 -5.99 -4.40 6.61
CA GLY A 22 -7.33 -4.72 6.13
C GLY A 22 -8.18 -5.67 7.00
N LYS A 23 -7.66 -6.22 8.09
CA LYS A 23 -8.33 -7.31 8.86
C LYS A 23 -8.63 -6.97 10.32
N TYR A 24 -8.31 -5.78 10.77
CA TYR A 24 -8.64 -5.32 12.12
C TYR A 24 -10.06 -4.76 12.20
N LYS A 25 -10.68 -4.85 13.36
CA LYS A 25 -12.06 -4.39 13.58
C LYS A 25 -12.16 -2.87 13.55
N THR A 26 -11.15 -2.17 14.04
CA THR A 26 -11.11 -0.71 14.13
C THR A 26 -9.75 -0.14 13.76
N PHE A 27 -9.70 1.13 13.37
CA PHE A 27 -8.43 1.82 13.12
C PHE A 27 -7.58 1.99 14.39
N SER A 28 -8.22 2.10 15.56
CA SER A 28 -7.51 2.13 16.85
C SER A 28 -6.79 0.80 17.10
N GLU A 29 -7.44 -0.33 16.86
CA GLU A 29 -6.83 -1.67 16.98
C GLU A 29 -5.70 -1.85 15.97
N THR A 30 -5.90 -1.41 14.72
CA THR A 30 -4.86 -1.38 13.69
C THR A 30 -3.62 -0.62 14.17
N ALA A 31 -3.80 0.60 14.69
CA ALA A 31 -2.70 1.42 15.17
C ALA A 31 -1.94 0.77 16.34
N LYS A 32 -2.67 0.18 17.29
CA LYS A 32 -2.05 -0.55 18.42
C LYS A 32 -1.22 -1.75 17.94
N ALA A 33 -1.75 -2.55 17.01
CA ALA A 33 -1.05 -3.70 16.46
C ALA A 33 0.22 -3.30 15.70
N ILE A 34 0.16 -2.25 14.88
CA ILE A 34 1.31 -1.74 14.13
C ILE A 34 2.37 -1.19 15.08
N THR A 35 1.98 -0.43 16.10
CA THR A 35 2.91 0.07 17.13
C THR A 35 3.59 -1.09 17.86
N ALA A 36 2.82 -2.08 18.32
CA ALA A 36 3.35 -3.25 19.01
C ALA A 36 4.30 -4.10 18.13
N SER A 37 4.05 -4.16 16.82
CA SER A 37 4.88 -4.92 15.88
C SER A 37 6.23 -4.27 15.60
N GLY A 38 6.39 -2.97 15.85
CA GLY A 38 7.58 -2.20 15.47
C GLY A 38 7.74 -2.01 13.96
N ALA A 39 6.72 -2.31 13.16
CA ALA A 39 6.75 -2.10 11.71
C ALA A 39 6.80 -0.59 11.38
N GLU A 40 7.60 -0.25 10.40
CA GLU A 40 7.74 1.13 9.90
C GLU A 40 7.02 1.35 8.57
N MET A 41 6.48 0.26 7.98
CA MET A 41 5.72 0.29 6.73
C MET A 41 4.44 -0.52 6.85
N VAL A 42 3.35 0.00 6.29
CA VAL A 42 2.04 -0.65 6.26
C VAL A 42 1.45 -0.70 4.87
N THR A 43 0.84 -1.80 4.49
CA THR A 43 0.11 -1.89 3.22
C THR A 43 -1.33 -1.42 3.41
N VAL A 44 -1.83 -0.68 2.43
CA VAL A 44 -3.19 -0.11 2.44
C VAL A 44 -3.86 -0.36 1.10
N ALA A 45 -4.99 -1.05 1.11
CA ALA A 45 -5.79 -1.22 -0.10
C ALA A 45 -6.49 0.11 -0.45
N VAL A 46 -6.10 0.74 -1.55
CA VAL A 46 -6.65 2.05 -1.97
C VAL A 46 -8.18 2.02 -2.06
N ARG A 47 -8.75 0.95 -2.58
CA ARG A 47 -10.20 0.77 -2.68
C ARG A 47 -10.94 0.66 -1.34
N ARG A 48 -10.24 0.35 -0.26
CA ARG A 48 -10.83 0.16 1.09
C ARG A 48 -10.62 1.35 2.00
N VAL A 49 -9.74 2.25 1.65
CA VAL A 49 -9.52 3.48 2.41
C VAL A 49 -10.54 4.50 1.95
N ASN A 50 -11.36 4.94 2.88
CA ASN A 50 -12.25 6.07 2.63
C ASN A 50 -11.40 7.34 2.57
N ILE A 51 -11.02 7.75 1.36
CA ILE A 51 -10.14 8.89 1.13
C ILE A 51 -10.96 10.16 0.85
N LEU A 52 -12.26 10.01 0.55
CA LEU A 52 -13.10 11.11 0.07
C LEU A 52 -14.09 11.63 1.12
N ASP A 53 -14.50 10.80 2.06
CA ASP A 53 -15.49 11.20 3.07
C ASP A 53 -14.82 11.71 4.34
N LYS A 54 -14.53 13.00 4.36
CA LYS A 54 -13.97 13.70 5.53
C LYS A 54 -14.85 13.68 6.79
N LYS A 55 -16.08 13.17 6.68
CA LYS A 55 -17.00 13.03 7.83
C LYS A 55 -16.74 11.76 8.64
N LYS A 56 -15.95 10.82 8.11
CA LYS A 56 -15.59 9.58 8.80
C LYS A 56 -14.12 9.56 9.17
N PRO A 57 -13.75 8.94 10.29
CA PRO A 57 -12.34 8.79 10.66
C PRO A 57 -11.55 8.13 9.55
N LEU A 58 -10.36 8.64 9.26
CA LEU A 58 -9.42 8.08 8.30
C LEU A 58 -8.35 7.27 9.04
N LEU A 59 -7.78 6.26 8.37
CA LEU A 59 -6.65 5.52 8.94
C LEU A 59 -5.48 6.45 9.27
N THR A 60 -5.30 7.51 8.49
CA THR A 60 -4.25 8.52 8.69
C THR A 60 -4.40 9.34 9.99
N ASP A 61 -5.59 9.37 10.58
CA ASP A 61 -5.84 10.02 11.88
C ASP A 61 -5.25 9.17 13.03
N TYR A 62 -5.14 7.87 12.83
CA TYR A 62 -4.63 6.92 13.82
C TYR A 62 -3.16 6.54 13.58
N LEU A 63 -2.74 6.50 12.32
CA LEU A 63 -1.39 6.17 11.88
C LEU A 63 -0.79 7.36 11.13
N ASN A 64 0.00 8.16 11.82
CA ASN A 64 0.59 9.38 11.26
C ASN A 64 1.50 9.07 10.05
N PRO A 65 1.17 9.58 8.83
CA PRO A 65 1.97 9.34 7.62
C PRO A 65 3.40 9.90 7.67
N LYS A 66 3.69 10.79 8.62
CA LYS A 66 5.05 11.29 8.86
C LYS A 66 5.93 10.30 9.61
N LYS A 67 5.32 9.34 10.32
CA LYS A 67 6.02 8.33 11.13
C LYS A 67 5.99 6.94 10.51
N ILE A 68 4.94 6.61 9.78
CA ILE A 68 4.73 5.31 9.14
C ILE A 68 4.71 5.48 7.63
N ILE A 69 5.42 4.62 6.92
CA ILE A 69 5.43 4.60 5.46
C ILE A 69 4.19 3.84 4.99
N TYR A 70 3.36 4.53 4.23
CA TYR A 70 2.21 3.92 3.56
C TYR A 70 2.64 3.31 2.23
N LEU A 71 2.24 2.07 2.02
CA LEU A 71 2.44 1.30 0.79
C LEU A 71 1.06 0.97 0.19
N PRO A 72 0.46 1.88 -0.60
CA PRO A 72 -0.81 1.63 -1.24
C PRO A 72 -0.73 0.41 -2.16
N ASN A 73 -1.79 -0.40 -2.17
CA ASN A 73 -1.88 -1.57 -3.03
C ASN A 73 -3.16 -1.55 -3.87
N THR A 74 -3.11 -2.32 -4.96
CA THR A 74 -4.20 -2.48 -5.93
C THR A 74 -5.02 -3.75 -5.70
N ALA A 75 -5.16 -4.19 -4.45
CA ALA A 75 -5.96 -5.36 -4.13
C ALA A 75 -7.37 -5.26 -4.71
N GLY A 76 -7.78 -6.30 -5.42
CA GLY A 76 -9.07 -6.37 -6.09
C GLY A 76 -9.11 -5.76 -7.49
N CYS A 77 -7.97 -5.41 -8.10
CA CYS A 77 -7.89 -5.03 -9.52
C CYS A 77 -7.64 -6.28 -10.39
N PHE A 78 -8.40 -6.40 -11.48
CA PHE A 78 -8.36 -7.57 -12.37
C PHE A 78 -7.77 -7.26 -13.76
N ASN A 79 -7.39 -6.05 -14.02
CA ASN A 79 -6.71 -5.63 -15.25
C ASN A 79 -5.80 -4.44 -15.01
N SER A 80 -4.94 -4.16 -16.00
CA SER A 80 -3.98 -3.08 -15.94
C SER A 80 -4.62 -1.71 -15.78
N GLU A 81 -5.72 -1.44 -16.49
CA GLU A 81 -6.41 -0.15 -16.46
C GLU A 81 -6.92 0.19 -15.05
N GLU A 82 -7.56 -0.77 -14.39
CA GLU A 82 -8.03 -0.60 -13.01
C GLU A 82 -6.88 -0.34 -12.04
N ALA A 83 -5.78 -1.11 -12.17
CA ALA A 83 -4.62 -0.95 -11.32
C ALA A 83 -3.95 0.43 -11.49
N LEU A 84 -3.73 0.85 -12.74
CA LEU A 84 -3.16 2.17 -13.05
C LEU A 84 -4.03 3.31 -12.52
N ARG A 85 -5.34 3.27 -12.79
CA ARG A 85 -6.28 4.27 -12.28
C ARG A 85 -6.24 4.36 -10.76
N THR A 86 -6.24 3.21 -10.08
CA THR A 86 -6.20 3.14 -8.62
C THR A 86 -4.93 3.76 -8.05
N LEU A 87 -3.77 3.48 -8.62
CA LEU A 87 -2.50 4.02 -8.11
C LEU A 87 -2.29 5.50 -8.47
N ARG A 88 -2.75 5.93 -9.64
CA ARG A 88 -2.75 7.35 -10.00
C ARG A 88 -3.62 8.16 -9.03
N LEU A 89 -4.80 7.64 -8.68
CA LEU A 89 -5.65 8.25 -7.66
C LEU A 89 -4.93 8.31 -6.30
N ALA A 90 -4.28 7.24 -5.86
CA ALA A 90 -3.51 7.24 -4.63
C ALA A 90 -2.40 8.32 -4.63
N ARG A 91 -1.71 8.49 -5.75
CA ARG A 91 -0.69 9.53 -5.91
C ARG A 91 -1.29 10.94 -5.81
N GLU A 92 -2.40 11.19 -6.47
CA GLU A 92 -3.08 12.50 -6.43
C GLU A 92 -3.55 12.86 -5.02
N MET A 93 -4.04 11.89 -4.28
CA MET A 93 -4.61 12.09 -2.96
C MET A 93 -3.58 12.18 -1.84
N GLY A 94 -2.54 11.38 -1.87
CA GLY A 94 -1.58 11.25 -0.78
C GLY A 94 -0.12 11.46 -1.18
N GLY A 95 0.16 11.79 -2.45
CA GLY A 95 1.52 11.92 -2.95
C GLY A 95 2.31 10.60 -2.98
N TRP A 96 1.63 9.47 -2.81
CA TRP A 96 2.27 8.15 -2.69
C TRP A 96 2.81 7.69 -4.04
N LYS A 97 4.11 7.50 -4.11
CA LYS A 97 4.82 6.96 -5.28
C LYS A 97 5.35 5.56 -5.05
N LEU A 98 5.58 5.16 -3.80
CA LEU A 98 5.93 3.79 -3.43
C LEU A 98 4.65 2.98 -3.29
N VAL A 99 4.50 1.91 -4.08
CA VAL A 99 3.24 1.18 -4.20
C VAL A 99 3.47 -0.33 -4.28
N LYS A 100 2.46 -1.11 -3.93
CA LYS A 100 2.43 -2.56 -4.10
C LYS A 100 1.42 -2.91 -5.20
N LEU A 101 1.92 -3.18 -6.39
CA LEU A 101 1.10 -3.56 -7.53
C LEU A 101 0.63 -5.02 -7.40
N GLU A 102 -0.66 -5.22 -7.63
CA GLU A 102 -1.33 -6.50 -7.73
C GLU A 102 -2.35 -6.45 -8.87
N VAL A 103 -2.28 -7.38 -9.80
CA VAL A 103 -3.31 -7.58 -10.82
C VAL A 103 -3.75 -9.03 -10.76
N LEU A 104 -5.01 -9.26 -10.39
CA LEU A 104 -5.57 -10.59 -10.24
C LEU A 104 -6.05 -11.15 -11.59
N GLY A 105 -5.88 -12.46 -11.77
CA GLY A 105 -6.39 -13.19 -12.94
C GLY A 105 -7.62 -14.04 -12.62
N ASP A 106 -7.75 -14.51 -11.39
CA ASP A 106 -8.84 -15.41 -11.00
C ASP A 106 -9.43 -15.00 -9.64
N LYS A 107 -10.77 -14.96 -9.58
CA LYS A 107 -11.50 -14.52 -8.37
C LYS A 107 -11.49 -15.52 -7.23
N LYS A 108 -11.37 -16.81 -7.52
CA LYS A 108 -11.39 -17.87 -6.49
C LYS A 108 -10.01 -18.07 -5.89
N THR A 109 -9.01 -18.24 -6.74
CA THR A 109 -7.66 -18.57 -6.33
C THR A 109 -6.82 -17.36 -5.99
N LEU A 110 -7.22 -16.18 -6.49
CA LEU A 110 -6.48 -14.92 -6.43
C LEU A 110 -5.12 -15.00 -7.10
N TYR A 111 -4.92 -15.94 -8.03
CA TYR A 111 -3.69 -16.00 -8.81
C TYR A 111 -3.51 -14.74 -9.64
N PRO A 112 -2.26 -14.25 -9.76
CA PRO A 112 -1.99 -13.02 -10.50
C PRO A 112 -2.14 -13.22 -12.00
N ASN A 113 -2.57 -12.15 -12.68
CA ASN A 113 -2.43 -12.00 -14.12
C ASN A 113 -1.03 -11.46 -14.43
N MET A 114 -0.10 -12.33 -14.80
CA MET A 114 1.29 -11.96 -14.99
C MET A 114 1.50 -10.97 -16.14
N ILE A 115 0.76 -11.13 -17.24
CA ILE A 115 0.86 -10.27 -18.43
C ILE A 115 0.42 -8.84 -18.06
N GLU A 116 -0.75 -8.71 -17.45
CA GLU A 116 -1.27 -7.42 -17.01
C GLU A 116 -0.41 -6.78 -15.90
N THR A 117 0.18 -7.59 -15.02
CA THR A 117 1.11 -7.10 -13.99
C THR A 117 2.37 -6.50 -14.62
N ILE A 118 2.99 -7.18 -15.58
CA ILE A 118 4.18 -6.68 -16.28
C ILE A 118 3.86 -5.41 -17.08
N LYS A 119 2.72 -5.40 -17.77
CA LYS A 119 2.24 -4.23 -18.52
C LYS A 119 2.08 -3.02 -17.60
N SER A 120 1.39 -3.19 -16.48
CA SER A 120 1.19 -2.14 -15.48
C SER A 120 2.51 -1.65 -14.88
N THR A 121 3.42 -2.57 -14.56
CA THR A 121 4.74 -2.23 -14.02
C THR A 121 5.52 -1.33 -14.96
N LYS A 122 5.59 -1.66 -16.25
CA LYS A 122 6.29 -0.86 -17.26
C LYS A 122 5.76 0.58 -17.32
N ILE A 123 4.43 0.74 -17.25
CA ILE A 123 3.79 2.06 -17.30
C ILE A 123 4.07 2.84 -16.01
N LEU A 124 3.86 2.21 -14.85
CA LEU A 124 4.04 2.86 -13.55
C LEU A 124 5.48 3.31 -13.31
N VAL A 125 6.47 2.51 -13.71
CA VAL A 125 7.89 2.89 -13.61
C VAL A 125 8.19 4.12 -14.47
N LYS A 126 7.68 4.19 -15.70
CA LYS A 126 7.80 5.37 -16.57
C LYS A 126 7.15 6.62 -15.96
N GLU A 127 6.08 6.45 -15.19
CA GLU A 127 5.38 7.53 -14.49
C GLU A 127 6.04 7.92 -13.14
N GLY A 128 7.18 7.31 -12.79
CA GLY A 128 7.96 7.61 -11.59
C GLY A 128 7.46 6.92 -10.31
N PHE A 129 6.59 5.93 -10.42
CA PHE A 129 6.26 5.05 -9.29
C PHE A 129 7.45 4.12 -8.95
N LYS A 130 7.46 3.66 -7.71
CA LYS A 130 8.46 2.74 -7.16
C LYS A 130 7.79 1.55 -6.51
#